data_07663e7008fdd86335ff697ff63404e8
#
_entry.id   07663e7008fdd86335ff697ff63404e8
#
_cell.length_a   1.000
_cell.length_b   1.000
_cell.length_c   1.000
_cell.angle_alpha   90.00
_cell.angle_beta   90.00
_cell.angle_gamma   90.00
#
_symmetry.space_group_name_H-M   'P 1'
#
loop_
_entity.id
_entity.type
_entity.pdbx_description
1 polymer ?
#
loop_
_entity_poly.entity_id
_entity_poly.type
_entity_poly.pdbx_seq_one_letter_code
_entity_poly.pdbx_strand_id
1 'polypeptide(L)'
;EFVRQAVKAADADYLLAEEDGAVVGFALVNYAGWTPEFSCVLPHRYACLADLVVDEAHRQQGIGSTLLGAAKRWARDRRLEYLELSVLSQNAPAIALYESHDFVEATRVMRCML
;
A
#
# COMPACT_ATOMS: atom_id res chain seq x y z
N GLU A 1 -11.44 -0.56 -16.60
CA GLU A 1 -10.67 -0.21 -15.41
C GLU A 1 -9.21 -0.53 -15.62
N PHE A 2 -8.34 0.43 -15.41
CA PHE A 2 -6.91 0.18 -15.45
C PHE A 2 -6.18 1.11 -14.50
N VAL A 3 -4.96 0.73 -14.16
CA VAL A 3 -4.13 1.48 -13.22
C VAL A 3 -2.94 2.04 -13.99
N ARG A 4 -2.70 3.32 -13.85
CA ARG A 4 -1.53 3.97 -14.43
C ARG A 4 -0.74 4.72 -13.36
N GLN A 5 0.52 4.90 -13.64
CA GLN A 5 1.44 5.64 -12.80
C GLN A 5 1.42 7.10 -13.22
N ALA A 6 1.05 8.01 -12.31
CA ALA A 6 0.84 9.40 -12.64
C ALA A 6 2.03 10.29 -12.32
N VAL A 7 2.69 10.05 -11.21
CA VAL A 7 3.82 10.86 -10.77
C VAL A 7 5.00 9.94 -10.51
N LYS A 8 6.13 10.26 -11.10
CA LYS A 8 7.37 9.54 -10.88
C LYS A 8 8.30 10.40 -10.06
N ALA A 9 8.45 10.06 -8.80
CA ALA A 9 9.51 10.59 -7.96
C ALA A 9 10.56 9.49 -7.79
N ALA A 10 11.72 9.84 -7.27
CA ALA A 10 12.79 8.87 -7.09
C ALA A 10 12.34 7.68 -6.23
N ASP A 11 11.46 7.92 -5.27
CA ASP A 11 11.09 6.95 -4.24
C ASP A 11 9.59 6.86 -3.96
N ALA A 12 8.74 7.53 -4.76
CA ALA A 12 7.29 7.51 -4.52
C ALA A 12 6.51 7.70 -5.81
N ASP A 13 5.37 7.03 -5.90
CA ASP A 13 4.48 7.13 -7.05
C ASP A 13 3.01 7.09 -6.61
N TYR A 14 2.17 7.80 -7.36
CA TYR A 14 0.74 7.60 -7.32
C TYR A 14 0.34 6.59 -8.39
N LEU A 15 -0.42 5.58 -7.97
CA LEU A 15 -1.02 4.62 -8.89
C LEU A 15 -2.50 4.98 -8.98
N LEU A 16 -2.95 5.35 -10.17
CA LEU A 16 -4.31 5.85 -10.37
C LEU A 16 -5.16 4.79 -11.07
N ALA A 17 -6.32 4.52 -10.51
CA ALA A 17 -7.34 3.70 -11.18
C ALA A 17 -8.28 4.63 -11.93
N GLU A 18 -8.46 4.38 -13.22
CA GLU A 18 -9.30 5.20 -14.08
C GLU A 18 -10.44 4.37 -14.68
N GLU A 19 -11.59 5.00 -14.82
CA GLU A 19 -12.76 4.43 -15.44
C GLU A 19 -13.44 5.52 -16.24
N ASP A 20 -13.66 5.27 -17.54
CA ASP A 20 -14.28 6.24 -18.45
C ASP A 20 -13.59 7.61 -18.44
N GLY A 21 -12.26 7.62 -18.31
CA GLY A 21 -11.48 8.85 -18.32
C GLY A 21 -11.42 9.59 -17.00
N ALA A 22 -12.07 9.08 -15.96
CA ALA A 22 -12.07 9.69 -14.63
C ALA A 22 -11.27 8.84 -13.65
N VAL A 23 -10.56 9.51 -12.74
CA VAL A 23 -9.85 8.84 -11.65
C VAL A 23 -10.88 8.44 -10.59
N VAL A 24 -10.98 7.14 -10.31
CA VAL A 24 -11.94 6.60 -9.35
C VAL A 24 -11.28 6.04 -8.09
N GLY A 25 -9.97 6.02 -8.07
CA GLY A 25 -9.21 5.60 -6.90
C GLY A 25 -7.72 5.78 -7.09
N PHE A 26 -6.97 5.74 -6.01
CA PHE A 26 -5.52 5.82 -6.10
C PHE A 26 -4.85 5.08 -4.94
N ALA A 27 -3.61 4.71 -5.17
CA ALA A 27 -2.71 4.23 -4.15
C ALA A 27 -1.45 5.08 -4.18
N LEU A 28 -0.99 5.51 -3.02
CA LEU A 28 0.29 6.17 -2.87
C LEU A 28 1.27 5.16 -2.32
N VAL A 29 2.31 4.87 -3.10
CA VAL A 29 3.36 3.92 -2.71
C VAL A 29 4.69 4.64 -2.68
N ASN A 30 5.51 4.30 -1.72
CA ASN A 30 6.84 4.88 -1.61
C ASN A 30 7.86 3.85 -1.15
N TYR A 31 9.08 4.08 -1.57
CA TYR A 31 10.22 3.31 -1.08
C TYR A 31 10.51 3.73 0.36
N ALA A 32 10.67 2.77 1.22
CA ALA A 32 11.10 2.99 2.58
C ALA A 32 12.33 2.10 2.83
N GLY A 33 13.40 2.70 3.28
CA GLY A 33 14.58 1.97 3.67
C GLY A 33 14.73 2.03 5.17
N TRP A 34 15.10 0.92 5.77
CA TRP A 34 15.42 0.88 7.18
C TRP A 34 16.83 0.37 7.36
N THR A 35 17.66 1.23 7.97
CA THR A 35 19.03 0.86 8.33
C THR A 35 19.09 0.81 9.85
N PRO A 36 19.35 -0.36 10.42
CA PRO A 36 19.37 -0.48 11.88
C PRO A 36 20.56 0.27 12.49
N GLU A 37 20.38 0.74 13.70
CA GLU A 37 21.43 1.41 14.45
C GLU A 37 22.58 0.47 14.82
N PHE A 38 22.28 -0.83 14.89
CA PHE A 38 23.27 -1.82 15.29
C PHE A 38 23.77 -2.58 14.07
N SER A 39 25.05 -2.69 13.95
CA SER A 39 25.70 -3.35 12.80
C SER A 39 25.40 -4.84 12.69
N CYS A 40 24.87 -5.44 13.74
CA CYS A 40 24.48 -6.86 13.73
C CYS A 40 23.12 -7.11 13.10
N VAL A 41 22.38 -6.06 12.74
CA VAL A 41 21.05 -6.18 12.13
C VAL A 41 21.17 -5.75 10.66
N LEU A 42 20.63 -6.58 9.77
CA LEU A 42 20.68 -6.28 8.34
C LEU A 42 19.69 -5.18 7.97
N PRO A 43 20.09 -4.28 7.05
CA PRO A 43 19.15 -3.28 6.54
C PRO A 43 18.08 -3.93 5.68
N HIS A 44 16.88 -3.35 5.70
CA HIS A 44 15.77 -3.79 4.89
C HIS A 44 15.38 -2.73 3.87
N ARG A 45 15.03 -3.19 2.67
CA ARG A 45 14.52 -2.34 1.61
C ARG A 45 13.08 -2.77 1.35
N TYR A 46 12.14 -1.86 1.61
CA TYR A 46 10.73 -2.21 1.48
C TYR A 46 9.93 -1.03 0.94
N ALA A 47 8.71 -1.34 0.48
CA ALA A 47 7.76 -0.34 0.03
C ALA A 47 6.70 -0.11 1.10
N CYS A 48 6.20 1.10 1.15
CA CYS A 48 5.09 1.46 2.02
C CYS A 48 3.90 1.86 1.18
N LEU A 49 2.74 1.28 1.45
CA LEU A 49 1.47 1.74 0.91
C LEU A 49 0.96 2.81 1.88
N ALA A 50 1.19 4.07 1.51
CA ALA A 50 0.87 5.20 2.39
C ALA A 50 -0.63 5.52 2.38
N ASP A 51 -1.25 5.43 1.21
CA ASP A 51 -2.69 5.70 1.05
C ASP A 51 -3.29 4.75 0.03
N LEU A 52 -4.53 4.35 0.30
CA LEU A 52 -5.35 3.61 -0.65
C LEU A 52 -6.76 4.17 -0.55
N VAL A 53 -7.21 4.83 -1.60
CA VAL A 53 -8.49 5.53 -1.62
C VAL A 53 -9.26 5.12 -2.85
N VAL A 54 -10.53 4.79 -2.66
CA VAL A 54 -11.47 4.49 -3.75
C VAL A 54 -12.67 5.41 -3.58
N ASP A 55 -13.07 6.06 -4.69
CA ASP A 55 -14.25 6.91 -4.70
C ASP A 55 -15.47 6.14 -4.18
N GLU A 56 -16.25 6.79 -3.31
CA GLU A 56 -17.37 6.14 -2.63
C GLU A 56 -18.36 5.50 -3.60
N ALA A 57 -18.64 6.18 -4.70
CA ALA A 57 -19.58 5.69 -5.71
C ALA A 57 -19.04 4.47 -6.47
N HIS A 58 -17.76 4.19 -6.37
CA HIS A 58 -17.10 3.11 -7.10
C HIS A 58 -16.58 1.99 -6.20
N ARG A 59 -16.99 2.00 -4.93
CA ARG A 59 -16.59 0.95 -3.99
C ARG A 59 -17.28 -0.37 -4.29
N GLN A 60 -16.70 -1.46 -3.81
CA GLN A 60 -17.20 -2.82 -3.99
C GLN A 60 -17.20 -3.29 -5.45
N GLN A 61 -16.34 -2.69 -6.27
CA GLN A 61 -16.15 -3.07 -7.69
C GLN A 61 -14.78 -3.68 -7.96
N GLY A 62 -14.03 -3.99 -6.91
CA GLY A 62 -12.70 -4.57 -7.05
C GLY A 62 -11.59 -3.57 -7.32
N ILE A 63 -11.86 -2.27 -7.25
CA ILE A 63 -10.85 -1.25 -7.54
C ILE A 63 -9.73 -1.26 -6.50
N GLY A 64 -10.07 -1.37 -5.21
CA GLY A 64 -9.08 -1.48 -4.15
C GLY A 64 -8.17 -2.69 -4.34
N SER A 65 -8.75 -3.81 -4.74
CA SER A 65 -8.00 -5.03 -5.03
C SER A 65 -7.05 -4.84 -6.20
N THR A 66 -7.52 -4.19 -7.26
CA THR A 66 -6.70 -3.87 -8.43
C THR A 66 -5.53 -2.95 -8.06
N LEU A 67 -5.78 -1.94 -7.25
CA LEU A 67 -4.75 -1.02 -6.78
C LEU A 67 -3.72 -1.73 -5.90
N LEU A 68 -4.16 -2.62 -5.02
CA LEU A 68 -3.24 -3.42 -4.21
C LEU A 68 -2.34 -4.31 -5.08
N GLY A 69 -2.92 -4.94 -6.10
CA GLY A 69 -2.14 -5.74 -7.04
C GLY A 69 -1.10 -4.90 -7.76
N ALA A 70 -1.46 -3.68 -8.17
CA ALA A 70 -0.53 -2.76 -8.81
C ALA A 70 0.57 -2.31 -7.84
N ALA A 71 0.24 -2.06 -6.58
CA ALA A 71 1.22 -1.69 -5.57
C ALA A 71 2.23 -2.82 -5.32
N LYS A 72 1.76 -4.05 -5.28
CA LYS A 72 2.64 -5.22 -5.13
C LYS A 72 3.58 -5.35 -6.33
N ARG A 73 3.08 -5.15 -7.55
CA ARG A 73 3.93 -5.17 -8.75
C ARG A 73 4.96 -4.05 -8.73
N TRP A 74 4.54 -2.85 -8.30
CA TRP A 74 5.45 -1.72 -8.16
C TRP A 74 6.64 -2.07 -7.25
N ALA A 75 6.36 -2.69 -6.12
CA ALA A 75 7.39 -3.10 -5.18
C ALA A 75 8.28 -4.22 -5.75
N ARG A 76 7.69 -5.20 -6.42
CA ARG A 76 8.43 -6.30 -7.05
C ARG A 76 9.37 -5.79 -8.14
N ASP A 77 8.89 -4.88 -8.98
CA ASP A 77 9.68 -4.32 -10.07
C ASP A 77 10.91 -3.59 -9.57
N ARG A 78 10.87 -3.10 -8.35
CA ARG A 78 11.99 -2.41 -7.70
C ARG A 78 12.82 -3.34 -6.82
N ARG A 79 12.48 -4.64 -6.83
CA ARG A 79 13.18 -5.68 -6.05
C ARG A 79 13.20 -5.38 -4.56
N LEU A 80 12.08 -4.87 -4.06
CA LEU A 80 11.90 -4.60 -2.64
C LEU A 80 11.44 -5.88 -1.94
N GLU A 81 11.80 -6.01 -0.67
CA GLU A 81 11.59 -7.24 0.09
C GLU A 81 10.12 -7.48 0.42
N TYR A 82 9.39 -6.39 0.75
CA TYR A 82 7.98 -6.50 1.10
C TYR A 82 7.28 -5.17 0.90
N LEU A 83 5.96 -5.22 0.94
CA LEU A 83 5.08 -4.05 0.93
C LEU A 83 4.38 -4.00 2.29
N GLU A 84 4.50 -2.86 2.96
CA GLU A 84 3.96 -2.68 4.30
C GLU A 84 2.89 -1.59 4.29
N LEU A 85 1.89 -1.76 5.13
CA LEU A 85 0.88 -0.73 5.36
C LEU A 85 0.49 -0.72 6.83
N SER A 86 -0.11 0.40 7.25
CA SER A 86 -0.74 0.49 8.57
C SER A 86 -2.24 0.58 8.39
N VAL A 87 -2.98 -0.07 9.26
CA VAL A 87 -4.44 -0.05 9.25
C VAL A 87 -4.93 0.00 10.69
N LEU A 88 -5.99 0.78 10.92
CA LEU A 88 -6.60 0.83 12.23
C LEU A 88 -7.23 -0.53 12.56
N SER A 89 -7.01 -1.01 13.79
CA SER A 89 -7.47 -2.33 14.21
C SER A 89 -8.98 -2.51 14.14
N GLN A 90 -9.73 -1.41 14.12
CA GLN A 90 -11.20 -1.43 14.05
C GLN A 90 -11.72 -1.41 12.61
N ASN A 91 -10.85 -1.22 11.62
CA ASN A 91 -11.25 -1.15 10.23
C ASN A 91 -11.34 -2.55 9.63
N ALA A 92 -12.37 -3.29 10.01
CA ALA A 92 -12.53 -4.68 9.60
C ALA A 92 -12.63 -4.88 8.09
N PRO A 93 -13.37 -4.03 7.33
CA PRO A 93 -13.41 -4.20 5.86
C PRO A 93 -12.04 -4.04 5.21
N ALA A 94 -11.24 -3.07 5.65
CA ALA A 94 -9.90 -2.87 5.09
C ALA A 94 -8.98 -4.04 5.44
N ILE A 95 -9.04 -4.51 6.68
CA ILE A 95 -8.23 -5.65 7.11
C ILE A 95 -8.57 -6.89 6.27
N ALA A 96 -9.86 -7.14 6.05
CA ALA A 96 -10.29 -8.27 5.23
C ALA A 96 -9.74 -8.18 3.80
N LEU A 97 -9.77 -6.97 3.22
CA LEU A 97 -9.20 -6.73 1.89
C LEU A 97 -7.71 -7.04 1.87
N TYR A 98 -6.97 -6.52 2.84
CA TYR A 98 -5.52 -6.75 2.89
C TYR A 98 -5.19 -8.22 3.11
N GLU A 99 -5.89 -8.88 4.01
CA GLU A 99 -5.69 -10.32 4.24
C GLU A 99 -5.97 -11.16 3.00
N SER A 100 -6.95 -10.76 2.18
CA SER A 100 -7.24 -11.43 0.92
C SER A 100 -6.12 -11.27 -0.11
N HIS A 101 -5.21 -10.32 0.11
CA HIS A 101 -4.03 -10.10 -0.71
C HIS A 101 -2.74 -10.53 -0.02
N ASP A 102 -2.85 -11.47 0.91
CA ASP A 102 -1.71 -12.11 1.58
C ASP A 102 -0.95 -11.21 2.56
N PHE A 103 -1.57 -10.12 3.00
CA PHE A 103 -1.00 -9.32 4.07
C PHE A 103 -1.24 -10.01 5.40
N VAL A 104 -0.22 -10.01 6.24
CA VAL A 104 -0.30 -10.56 7.60
C VAL A 104 0.16 -9.51 8.59
N GLU A 105 -0.33 -9.58 9.81
CA GLU A 105 0.08 -8.65 10.84
C GLU A 105 1.57 -8.83 11.15
N ALA A 106 2.32 -7.75 11.06
CA ALA A 106 3.77 -7.75 11.31
C ALA A 106 4.13 -7.07 12.63
N THR A 107 3.41 -6.02 12.98
CA THR A 107 3.63 -5.27 14.22
C THR A 107 2.29 -4.96 14.88
N ARG A 108 2.34 -4.59 16.15
CA ARG A 108 1.13 -4.21 16.87
C ARG A 108 1.42 -2.94 17.67
N VAL A 109 0.59 -1.93 17.49
CA VAL A 109 0.64 -0.69 18.26
C VAL A 109 -0.43 -0.75 19.34
N MET A 110 -0.04 -0.48 20.58
CA MET A 110 -0.95 -0.51 21.71
C MET A 110 -0.93 0.85 22.38
N ARG A 111 -2.08 1.25 22.93
CA ARG A 111 -2.25 2.58 23.49
C ARG A 111 -2.98 2.49 24.83
N CYS A 112 -2.47 3.20 25.81
CA CYS A 112 -3.15 3.37 27.10
C CYS A 112 -3.59 4.82 27.21
N MET A 113 -4.91 5.03 27.36
CA MET A 113 -5.44 6.39 27.54
C MET A 113 -5.15 6.86 28.95
N LEU A 114 -4.66 8.10 29.11
CA LEU A 114 -4.28 8.68 30.41
C LEU A 114 -5.30 9.66 30.92
#